data_3b2e4a00c5e4a4721f3bee2fbba26039
#
_entry.id   3b2e4a00c5e4a4721f3bee2fbba26039
#
_cell.length_a   1.000
_cell.length_b   1.000
_cell.length_c   1.000
_cell.angle_alpha   90.00
_cell.angle_beta   90.00
_cell.angle_gamma   90.00
#
_symmetry.space_group_name_H-M   'P 1'
#
loop_
_entity.id
_entity.type
_entity.pdbx_description
1 polymer ?
#
loop_
_entity_poly.entity_id
_entity_poly.type
_entity_poly.pdbx_seq_one_letter_code
_entity_poly.pdbx_strand_id
1 'polypeptide(L)'
;MKLLRVGNKGNEKPGVLDKDGKIRDISSHVKDLNPDHLNFETISKLQSADLSSLPELSASDRIGSCITKPGKFVAIGLNYSDHAAETGADVPSEPIVFMKATSCIVGPNDDVEIVSGSKKLDWEVELGIIIGKETKHISESQAQDHILGYCLVNDISEREWQIEKMGQWVKGKSHDTYGPIGPYLVTKDEIADINNLKMNLDVNGKRMQTGNTSTMIFNVDIIVSYLSKFMSLQAGDIITTGTPPGVGMGMKPQQFLKAGDTMKLSIENLGEQNSKVVAL
;
A
#
# COMPACT_ATOMS: atom_id res chain seq x y z
N MET A 1 15.17 -7.25 -2.05
CA MET A 1 14.64 -8.23 -1.06
C MET A 1 13.14 -8.09 -0.91
N LYS A 2 12.43 -9.18 -0.53
CA LYS A 2 11.00 -9.16 -0.20
C LYS A 2 10.83 -9.46 1.28
N LEU A 3 10.52 -8.43 2.07
CA LEU A 3 10.33 -8.52 3.51
C LEU A 3 8.84 -8.62 3.84
N LEU A 4 8.47 -9.40 4.83
CA LEU A 4 7.08 -9.62 5.25
C LEU A 4 7.00 -9.87 6.77
N ARG A 5 5.78 -9.88 7.30
CA ARG A 5 5.52 -10.21 8.71
C ARG A 5 4.53 -11.37 8.78
N VAL A 6 4.87 -12.42 9.51
CA VAL A 6 4.13 -13.69 9.52
C VAL A 6 3.71 -14.06 10.92
N GLY A 7 2.46 -14.44 11.10
CA GLY A 7 1.90 -14.91 12.37
C GLY A 7 0.59 -14.21 12.77
N ASN A 8 0.13 -14.51 13.95
CA ASN A 8 -1.11 -13.93 14.49
C ASN A 8 -0.99 -12.41 14.69
N LYS A 9 -2.10 -11.69 14.50
CA LYS A 9 -2.17 -10.23 14.64
C LYS A 9 -1.59 -9.77 15.99
N GLY A 10 -0.62 -8.89 15.93
CA GLY A 10 0.09 -8.34 17.09
C GLY A 10 1.26 -9.18 17.61
N ASN A 11 1.48 -10.37 17.05
CA ASN A 11 2.59 -11.28 17.40
C ASN A 11 3.31 -11.79 16.13
N GLU A 12 3.25 -11.03 15.04
CA GLU A 12 3.93 -11.39 13.82
C GLU A 12 5.45 -11.35 13.99
N LYS A 13 6.13 -12.26 13.32
CA LYS A 13 7.58 -12.28 13.19
C LYS A 13 8.03 -11.67 11.87
N PRO A 14 9.12 -10.91 11.85
CA PRO A 14 9.71 -10.44 10.60
C PRO A 14 10.32 -11.60 9.82
N GLY A 15 10.05 -11.63 8.53
CA GLY A 15 10.55 -12.64 7.60
C GLY A 15 11.09 -12.01 6.32
N VAL A 16 11.84 -12.79 5.58
CA VAL A 16 12.29 -12.48 4.23
C VAL A 16 12.04 -13.67 3.32
N LEU A 17 11.58 -13.39 2.10
CA LEU A 17 11.46 -14.42 1.08
C LEU A 17 12.86 -14.69 0.49
N ASP A 18 13.35 -15.93 0.61
CA ASP A 18 14.62 -16.33 0.02
C ASP A 18 14.47 -16.66 -1.48
N LYS A 19 15.59 -16.93 -2.15
CA LYS A 19 15.63 -17.25 -3.60
C LYS A 19 14.90 -18.54 -3.96
N ASP A 20 14.66 -19.43 -2.99
CA ASP A 20 13.96 -20.70 -3.18
C ASP A 20 12.45 -20.55 -2.89
N GLY A 21 11.97 -19.34 -2.59
CA GLY A 21 10.58 -19.04 -2.27
C GLY A 21 10.18 -19.40 -0.84
N LYS A 22 11.14 -19.66 0.05
CA LYS A 22 10.89 -19.95 1.46
C LYS A 22 10.94 -18.67 2.29
N ILE A 23 10.09 -18.60 3.32
CA ILE A 23 10.08 -17.47 4.24
C ILE A 23 11.05 -17.77 5.38
N ARG A 24 12.10 -16.97 5.53
CA ARG A 24 13.10 -17.09 6.59
C ARG A 24 12.82 -16.13 7.73
N ASP A 25 12.85 -16.65 8.96
CA ASP A 25 12.73 -15.87 10.20
C ASP A 25 13.98 -15.02 10.40
N ILE A 26 13.84 -13.70 10.28
CA ILE A 26 14.93 -12.74 10.48
C ILE A 26 14.90 -12.07 11.86
N SER A 27 14.16 -12.60 12.83
CA SER A 27 14.02 -12.00 14.17
C SER A 27 15.36 -11.88 14.92
N SER A 28 16.37 -12.67 14.57
CA SER A 28 17.73 -12.55 15.12
C SER A 28 18.49 -11.33 14.58
N HIS A 29 18.06 -10.75 13.45
CA HIS A 29 18.70 -9.61 12.80
C HIS A 29 17.90 -8.31 12.96
N VAL A 30 16.58 -8.40 12.93
CA VAL A 30 15.68 -7.26 13.08
C VAL A 30 14.48 -7.66 13.92
N LYS A 31 14.17 -6.85 14.92
CA LYS A 31 13.13 -7.17 15.92
C LYS A 31 11.73 -7.20 15.33
N ASP A 32 11.44 -6.26 14.44
CA ASP A 32 10.18 -6.15 13.69
C ASP A 32 10.35 -5.17 12.51
N LEU A 33 9.50 -5.26 11.51
CA LEU A 33 9.47 -4.32 10.39
C LEU A 33 8.64 -3.09 10.77
N ASN A 34 9.27 -2.17 11.48
CA ASN A 34 8.66 -0.94 11.99
C ASN A 34 9.68 0.24 11.91
N PRO A 35 9.25 1.48 12.14
CA PRO A 35 10.12 2.66 12.07
C PRO A 35 11.39 2.60 12.93
N ASP A 36 11.35 1.92 14.08
CA ASP A 36 12.48 1.84 15.00
C ASP A 36 13.60 0.93 14.48
N HIS A 37 13.27 -0.05 13.63
CA HIS A 37 14.18 -1.10 13.22
C HIS A 37 14.43 -1.15 11.72
N LEU A 38 13.58 -0.49 10.92
CA LEU A 38 13.60 -0.58 9.46
C LEU A 38 14.22 0.68 8.85
N ASN A 39 15.47 0.55 8.38
CA ASN A 39 16.23 1.61 7.72
C ASN A 39 17.23 1.03 6.72
N PHE A 40 17.95 1.87 5.99
CA PHE A 40 18.92 1.43 4.98
C PHE A 40 20.06 0.58 5.56
N GLU A 41 20.51 0.86 6.79
CA GLU A 41 21.57 0.08 7.45
C GLU A 41 21.08 -1.35 7.74
N THR A 42 19.85 -1.49 8.24
CA THR A 42 19.23 -2.80 8.47
C THR A 42 19.11 -3.60 7.17
N ILE A 43 18.64 -2.96 6.10
CA ILE A 43 18.54 -3.62 4.78
C ILE A 43 19.92 -4.07 4.29
N SER A 44 20.95 -3.22 4.39
CA SER A 44 22.31 -3.56 3.98
C SER A 44 22.89 -4.75 4.76
N LYS A 45 22.63 -4.81 6.08
CA LYS A 45 23.03 -5.95 6.93
C LYS A 45 22.33 -7.25 6.51
N LEU A 46 21.02 -7.17 6.23
CA LEU A 46 20.26 -8.34 5.76
C LEU A 46 20.75 -8.82 4.39
N GLN A 47 21.05 -7.90 3.47
CA GLN A 47 21.58 -8.24 2.14
C GLN A 47 22.93 -8.94 2.17
N SER A 48 23.76 -8.65 3.20
CA SER A 48 25.08 -9.26 3.36
C SER A 48 25.07 -10.55 4.21
N ALA A 49 23.93 -10.91 4.84
CA ALA A 49 23.81 -12.08 5.68
C ALA A 49 23.50 -13.36 4.88
N ASP A 50 23.94 -14.52 5.38
CA ASP A 50 23.48 -15.81 4.89
C ASP A 50 22.08 -16.12 5.45
N LEU A 51 21.06 -15.73 4.71
CA LEU A 51 19.67 -15.91 5.09
C LEU A 51 19.19 -17.36 4.90
N SER A 52 19.87 -18.18 4.10
CA SER A 52 19.44 -19.55 3.78
C SER A 52 19.51 -20.48 5.00
N SER A 53 20.40 -20.20 5.95
CA SER A 53 20.59 -20.95 7.18
C SER A 53 19.58 -20.62 8.29
N LEU A 54 18.78 -19.55 8.12
CA LEU A 54 17.80 -19.11 9.13
C LEU A 54 16.58 -20.05 9.20
N PRO A 55 15.91 -20.13 10.36
CA PRO A 55 14.69 -20.92 10.52
C PRO A 55 13.62 -20.54 9.49
N GLU A 56 12.88 -21.53 9.03
CA GLU A 56 11.75 -21.33 8.10
C GLU A 56 10.49 -20.97 8.89
N LEU A 57 9.76 -19.93 8.43
CA LEU A 57 8.41 -19.63 8.87
C LEU A 57 7.40 -20.32 7.93
N SER A 58 6.27 -20.72 8.48
CA SER A 58 5.25 -21.42 7.70
C SER A 58 4.58 -20.46 6.69
N ALA A 59 4.59 -20.85 5.43
CA ALA A 59 3.87 -20.12 4.37
C ALA A 59 2.34 -20.20 4.49
N SER A 60 1.82 -21.12 5.33
CA SER A 60 0.39 -21.24 5.62
C SER A 60 -0.08 -20.33 6.75
N ASP A 61 0.84 -19.71 7.50
CA ASP A 61 0.48 -18.78 8.55
C ASP A 61 -0.01 -17.46 7.96
N ARG A 62 -0.80 -16.72 8.76
CA ARG A 62 -1.29 -15.40 8.38
C ARG A 62 -0.10 -14.48 8.05
N ILE A 63 -0.22 -13.76 6.93
CA ILE A 63 0.67 -12.65 6.59
C ILE A 63 0.06 -11.36 7.15
N GLY A 64 0.80 -10.69 8.03
CA GLY A 64 0.43 -9.37 8.54
C GLY A 64 0.78 -8.25 7.56
N SER A 65 0.48 -7.01 7.94
CA SER A 65 0.96 -5.84 7.20
C SER A 65 2.48 -5.87 7.06
N CYS A 66 3.01 -5.56 5.87
CA CYS A 66 4.45 -5.66 5.60
C CYS A 66 5.29 -4.64 6.40
N ILE A 67 4.67 -3.63 6.97
CA ILE A 67 5.24 -2.70 7.95
C ILE A 67 4.19 -2.42 9.04
N THR A 68 4.64 -2.22 10.28
CA THR A 68 3.75 -1.88 11.40
C THR A 68 4.14 -0.56 12.03
N LYS A 69 3.17 0.10 12.68
CA LYS A 69 3.31 1.34 13.44
C LYS A 69 4.00 2.48 12.65
N PRO A 70 3.63 2.73 11.39
CA PRO A 70 4.13 3.91 10.69
C PRO A 70 3.71 5.18 11.44
N GLY A 71 4.52 6.23 11.34
CA GLY A 71 4.17 7.54 11.88
C GLY A 71 3.02 8.19 11.10
N LYS A 72 3.05 8.02 9.77
CA LYS A 72 2.03 8.55 8.86
C LYS A 72 1.63 7.53 7.80
N PHE A 73 0.38 7.62 7.38
CA PHE A 73 -0.12 7.00 6.16
C PHE A 73 -0.72 8.11 5.30
N VAL A 74 0.11 8.65 4.40
CA VAL A 74 -0.25 9.73 3.47
C VAL A 74 -0.80 9.11 2.20
N ALA A 75 -1.75 9.78 1.57
CA ALA A 75 -2.36 9.32 0.33
C ALA A 75 -2.47 10.45 -0.70
N ILE A 76 -2.35 10.07 -1.98
CA ILE A 76 -2.47 10.97 -3.12
C ILE A 76 -3.74 10.61 -3.90
N GLY A 77 -4.64 11.58 -4.08
CA GLY A 77 -5.86 11.42 -4.87
C GLY A 77 -5.68 11.81 -6.34
N LEU A 78 -6.52 11.24 -7.22
CA LEU A 78 -6.63 11.59 -8.64
C LEU A 78 -5.29 11.64 -9.39
N ASN A 79 -4.44 10.64 -9.20
CA ASN A 79 -3.08 10.65 -9.72
C ASN A 79 -2.85 9.81 -10.98
N TYR A 80 -3.90 9.35 -11.65
CA TYR A 80 -3.80 8.60 -12.90
C TYR A 80 -4.56 9.34 -14.00
N SER A 81 -3.90 9.63 -15.12
CA SER A 81 -4.46 10.43 -16.22
C SER A 81 -5.66 9.77 -16.88
N ASP A 82 -5.66 8.46 -17.00
CA ASP A 82 -6.76 7.66 -17.52
C ASP A 82 -7.94 7.60 -16.52
N HIS A 83 -7.68 7.61 -15.21
CA HIS A 83 -8.72 7.71 -14.19
C HIS A 83 -9.38 9.09 -14.15
N ALA A 84 -8.63 10.17 -14.33
CA ALA A 84 -9.20 11.52 -14.47
C ALA A 84 -10.15 11.58 -15.69
N ALA A 85 -9.76 10.98 -16.81
CA ALA A 85 -10.61 10.89 -18.01
C ALA A 85 -11.90 10.07 -17.78
N GLU A 86 -11.84 8.95 -17.03
CA GLU A 86 -13.00 8.12 -16.68
C GLU A 86 -14.04 8.87 -15.85
N THR A 87 -13.59 9.64 -14.88
CA THR A 87 -14.45 10.38 -13.93
C THR A 87 -14.89 11.74 -14.47
N GLY A 88 -14.30 12.20 -15.56
CA GLY A 88 -14.53 13.55 -16.12
C GLY A 88 -13.98 14.66 -15.23
N ALA A 89 -13.03 14.34 -14.37
CA ALA A 89 -12.34 15.31 -13.53
C ALA A 89 -11.21 15.99 -14.31
N ASP A 90 -10.97 17.26 -13.99
CA ASP A 90 -9.80 17.97 -14.50
C ASP A 90 -8.52 17.32 -13.94
N VAL A 91 -7.48 17.27 -14.77
CA VAL A 91 -6.16 16.83 -14.33
C VAL A 91 -5.64 17.83 -13.29
N PRO A 92 -5.34 17.40 -12.05
CA PRO A 92 -4.90 18.32 -11.02
C PRO A 92 -3.53 18.91 -11.37
N SER A 93 -3.34 20.20 -11.06
CA SER A 93 -2.06 20.90 -11.29
C SER A 93 -0.98 20.58 -10.25
N GLU A 94 -1.38 19.96 -9.12
CA GLU A 94 -0.51 19.51 -8.03
C GLU A 94 -1.13 18.31 -7.32
N PRO A 95 -0.36 17.47 -6.61
CA PRO A 95 -0.86 16.31 -5.90
C PRO A 95 -1.95 16.67 -4.87
N ILE A 96 -3.09 16.01 -4.94
CA ILE A 96 -4.15 16.11 -3.94
C ILE A 96 -3.75 15.22 -2.76
N VAL A 97 -3.48 15.83 -1.61
CA VAL A 97 -2.96 15.14 -0.41
C VAL A 97 -4.06 14.93 0.62
N PHE A 98 -4.16 13.71 1.12
CA PHE A 98 -4.98 13.39 2.29
C PHE A 98 -4.28 12.36 3.18
N MET A 99 -4.86 12.07 4.34
CA MET A 99 -4.31 11.10 5.29
C MET A 99 -5.27 9.95 5.48
N LYS A 100 -4.70 8.75 5.72
CA LYS A 100 -5.42 7.63 6.31
C LYS A 100 -4.96 7.48 7.77
N ALA A 101 -5.87 7.19 8.68
CA ALA A 101 -5.48 6.84 10.04
C ALA A 101 -4.63 5.57 10.03
N THR A 102 -3.52 5.56 10.76
CA THR A 102 -2.64 4.38 10.80
C THR A 102 -3.30 3.14 11.43
N SER A 103 -4.40 3.35 12.19
CA SER A 103 -5.23 2.27 12.71
C SER A 103 -5.97 1.45 11.65
N CYS A 104 -6.13 2.00 10.43
CA CYS A 104 -6.79 1.28 9.33
C CYS A 104 -5.93 0.16 8.72
N ILE A 105 -4.62 0.10 9.07
CA ILE A 105 -3.67 -0.83 8.47
C ILE A 105 -3.93 -2.26 8.95
N VAL A 106 -4.05 -3.16 7.96
CA VAL A 106 -4.20 -4.60 8.17
C VAL A 106 -3.33 -5.38 7.18
N GLY A 107 -3.23 -6.68 7.37
CA GLY A 107 -2.49 -7.57 6.46
C GLY A 107 -3.17 -7.70 5.09
N PRO A 108 -2.43 -8.19 4.07
CA PRO A 108 -2.89 -8.23 2.69
C PRO A 108 -4.11 -9.15 2.48
N ASN A 109 -4.29 -10.13 3.36
CA ASN A 109 -5.34 -11.14 3.25
C ASN A 109 -6.33 -11.07 4.43
N ASP A 110 -6.24 -10.03 5.26
CA ASP A 110 -7.22 -9.81 6.34
C ASP A 110 -8.56 -9.38 5.75
N ASP A 111 -9.63 -9.68 6.48
CA ASP A 111 -10.98 -9.28 6.08
C ASP A 111 -11.12 -7.76 6.12
N VAL A 112 -11.92 -7.23 5.20
CA VAL A 112 -12.33 -5.82 5.14
C VAL A 112 -13.74 -5.71 5.71
N GLU A 113 -13.89 -4.95 6.78
CA GLU A 113 -15.16 -4.78 7.48
C GLU A 113 -16.04 -3.73 6.78
N ILE A 114 -17.30 -4.10 6.50
CA ILE A 114 -18.31 -3.14 6.07
C ILE A 114 -19.09 -2.66 7.29
N VAL A 115 -18.99 -1.37 7.58
CA VAL A 115 -19.63 -0.76 8.75
C VAL A 115 -21.12 -0.66 8.58
N SER A 116 -21.86 -0.78 9.66
CA SER A 116 -23.31 -0.57 9.65
C SER A 116 -23.66 0.80 9.07
N GLY A 117 -24.53 0.81 8.06
CA GLY A 117 -24.94 2.02 7.33
C GLY A 117 -24.02 2.42 6.17
N SER A 118 -22.89 1.73 5.93
CA SER A 118 -22.09 1.88 4.73
C SER A 118 -22.88 1.43 3.50
N LYS A 119 -22.87 2.23 2.44
CA LYS A 119 -23.61 1.95 1.21
C LYS A 119 -22.74 2.02 -0.04
N LYS A 120 -21.55 2.62 0.07
CA LYS A 120 -20.71 2.94 -1.07
C LYS A 120 -19.25 2.55 -0.84
N LEU A 121 -19.05 1.35 -0.24
CA LEU A 121 -17.71 0.81 -0.05
C LEU A 121 -17.09 0.41 -1.38
N ASP A 122 -15.88 0.90 -1.65
CA ASP A 122 -15.20 0.81 -2.93
C ASP A 122 -13.75 0.35 -2.76
N TRP A 123 -13.14 -0.13 -3.82
CA TRP A 123 -11.79 -0.69 -3.92
C TRP A 123 -10.87 0.23 -4.70
N GLU A 124 -9.57 0.21 -4.36
CA GLU A 124 -8.52 0.97 -5.08
C GLU A 124 -7.17 0.26 -4.98
N VAL A 125 -6.71 -0.37 -6.10
CA VAL A 125 -5.34 -0.90 -6.17
C VAL A 125 -4.35 0.25 -6.32
N GLU A 126 -3.35 0.31 -5.42
CA GLU A 126 -2.39 1.41 -5.40
C GLU A 126 -0.96 0.94 -5.13
N LEU A 127 0.01 1.65 -5.69
CA LEU A 127 1.41 1.53 -5.32
C LEU A 127 1.63 2.26 -3.98
N GLY A 128 2.25 1.59 -3.02
CA GLY A 128 2.70 2.18 -1.77
C GLY A 128 4.21 2.42 -1.77
N ILE A 129 4.64 3.58 -1.27
CA ILE A 129 6.03 3.96 -1.07
C ILE A 129 6.34 3.87 0.43
N ILE A 130 7.45 3.24 0.80
CA ILE A 130 7.94 3.19 2.18
C ILE A 130 9.18 4.08 2.30
N ILE A 131 9.11 5.07 3.17
CA ILE A 131 10.22 6.00 3.45
C ILE A 131 11.28 5.31 4.30
N GLY A 132 12.56 5.51 3.97
CA GLY A 132 13.69 4.86 4.63
C GLY A 132 14.48 5.72 5.60
N LYS A 133 14.33 7.03 5.54
CA LYS A 133 15.00 8.00 6.42
C LYS A 133 14.23 9.32 6.48
N GLU A 134 14.56 10.16 7.45
CA GLU A 134 13.98 11.51 7.53
C GLU A 134 14.12 12.25 6.19
N THR A 135 12.99 12.81 5.72
CA THR A 135 12.85 13.44 4.42
C THR A 135 12.18 14.79 4.58
N LYS A 136 12.90 15.88 4.32
CA LYS A 136 12.41 17.24 4.47
C LYS A 136 13.05 18.16 3.44
N HIS A 137 12.22 18.91 2.70
CA HIS A 137 12.65 19.89 1.70
C HIS A 137 13.65 19.34 0.67
N ILE A 138 13.42 18.13 0.15
CA ILE A 138 14.28 17.50 -0.86
C ILE A 138 13.81 17.83 -2.28
N SER A 139 14.73 17.77 -3.24
CA SER A 139 14.42 17.82 -4.67
C SER A 139 13.91 16.47 -5.18
N GLU A 140 13.27 16.45 -6.34
CA GLU A 140 12.84 15.22 -7.03
C GLU A 140 14.02 14.27 -7.29
N SER A 141 15.18 14.81 -7.70
CA SER A 141 16.39 13.99 -7.96
C SER A 141 16.96 13.31 -6.73
N GLN A 142 16.58 13.74 -5.51
CA GLN A 142 17.00 13.13 -4.26
C GLN A 142 15.99 12.11 -3.72
N ALA A 143 14.78 12.05 -4.28
CA ALA A 143 13.68 11.25 -3.73
C ALA A 143 14.05 9.78 -3.58
N GLN A 144 14.70 9.18 -4.57
CA GLN A 144 15.10 7.77 -4.55
C GLN A 144 16.09 7.44 -3.43
N ASP A 145 16.88 8.39 -2.94
CA ASP A 145 17.79 8.18 -1.81
C ASP A 145 17.06 8.13 -0.47
N HIS A 146 15.78 8.47 -0.45
CA HIS A 146 14.94 8.48 0.74
C HIS A 146 13.89 7.36 0.77
N ILE A 147 13.66 6.69 -0.36
CA ILE A 147 12.72 5.57 -0.50
C ILE A 147 13.43 4.26 -0.14
N LEU A 148 12.88 3.52 0.83
CA LEU A 148 13.40 2.20 1.22
C LEU A 148 12.93 1.10 0.27
N GLY A 149 11.70 1.19 -0.17
CA GLY A 149 11.07 0.21 -1.03
C GLY A 149 9.59 0.52 -1.26
N TYR A 150 8.90 -0.47 -1.79
CA TYR A 150 7.51 -0.35 -2.26
C TYR A 150 6.66 -1.51 -1.75
N CYS A 151 5.35 -1.30 -1.70
CA CYS A 151 4.39 -2.34 -1.36
C CYS A 151 3.10 -2.18 -2.16
N LEU A 152 2.26 -3.21 -2.11
CA LEU A 152 0.90 -3.14 -2.64
C LEU A 152 -0.04 -2.62 -1.54
N VAL A 153 -0.92 -1.71 -1.90
CA VAL A 153 -1.94 -1.11 -1.03
C VAL A 153 -3.32 -1.31 -1.65
N ASN A 154 -4.33 -1.53 -0.82
CA ASN A 154 -5.73 -1.36 -1.20
C ASN A 154 -6.29 -0.17 -0.43
N ASP A 155 -6.48 0.98 -1.10
CA ASP A 155 -7.03 2.19 -0.47
C ASP A 155 -8.56 2.11 -0.41
N ILE A 156 -9.08 1.21 0.44
CA ILE A 156 -10.51 1.02 0.64
C ILE A 156 -11.18 2.34 1.01
N SER A 157 -12.32 2.62 0.36
CA SER A 157 -12.99 3.92 0.37
C SER A 157 -14.49 3.78 0.59
N GLU A 158 -15.02 4.33 1.67
CA GLU A 158 -16.47 4.54 1.79
C GLU A 158 -16.82 5.90 1.16
N ARG A 159 -17.35 5.88 -0.05
CA ARG A 159 -17.52 7.08 -0.90
C ARG A 159 -18.52 8.08 -0.33
N GLU A 160 -19.60 7.64 0.32
CA GLU A 160 -20.54 8.55 0.98
C GLU A 160 -19.83 9.38 2.06
N TRP A 161 -18.99 8.71 2.87
CA TRP A 161 -18.27 9.41 3.94
C TRP A 161 -17.13 10.28 3.42
N GLN A 162 -16.48 9.82 2.36
CA GLN A 162 -15.40 10.56 1.71
C GLN A 162 -15.89 11.88 1.11
N ILE A 163 -16.98 11.84 0.35
CA ILE A 163 -17.39 12.94 -0.54
C ILE A 163 -18.65 13.65 -0.04
N GLU A 164 -19.69 12.91 0.36
CA GLU A 164 -21.01 13.46 0.62
C GLU A 164 -21.15 14.02 2.03
N LYS A 165 -20.22 13.71 2.95
CA LYS A 165 -20.20 14.22 4.34
C LYS A 165 -19.18 15.33 4.51
N MET A 166 -19.42 16.51 3.93
CA MET A 166 -18.62 17.73 4.02
C MET A 166 -17.20 17.62 3.41
N GLY A 167 -16.95 16.67 2.52
CA GLY A 167 -15.74 16.61 1.70
C GLY A 167 -14.40 16.36 2.40
N GLN A 168 -14.41 15.95 3.67
CA GLN A 168 -13.19 15.54 4.38
C GLN A 168 -12.94 14.05 4.12
N TRP A 169 -12.05 13.76 3.17
CA TRP A 169 -11.79 12.41 2.66
C TRP A 169 -11.39 11.39 3.72
N VAL A 170 -10.66 11.84 4.74
CA VAL A 170 -10.17 10.98 5.83
C VAL A 170 -11.27 10.12 6.46
N LYS A 171 -12.51 10.63 6.55
CA LYS A 171 -13.64 9.89 7.14
C LYS A 171 -14.00 8.62 6.36
N GLY A 172 -13.93 8.68 5.04
CA GLY A 172 -14.22 7.54 4.16
C GLY A 172 -13.03 6.62 3.91
N LYS A 173 -11.85 6.99 4.38
CA LYS A 173 -10.58 6.35 4.08
C LYS A 173 -9.91 5.69 5.30
N SER A 174 -10.45 5.86 6.50
CA SER A 174 -9.72 5.58 7.75
C SER A 174 -10.42 4.63 8.72
N HIS A 175 -11.55 4.02 8.35
CA HIS A 175 -12.12 2.95 9.17
C HIS A 175 -11.09 1.82 9.35
N ASP A 176 -11.10 1.17 10.50
CA ASP A 176 -10.27 -0.01 10.76
C ASP A 176 -10.48 -1.03 9.61
N THR A 177 -9.41 -1.66 9.15
CA THR A 177 -9.36 -2.53 7.96
C THR A 177 -9.37 -1.86 6.57
N TYR A 178 -9.49 -0.53 6.46
CA TYR A 178 -9.52 0.15 5.14
C TYR A 178 -8.14 0.41 4.52
N GLY A 179 -7.09 -0.14 5.11
CA GLY A 179 -5.71 -0.03 4.62
C GLY A 179 -4.98 -1.37 4.57
N PRO A 180 -5.43 -2.38 3.79
CA PRO A 180 -4.64 -3.58 3.55
C PRO A 180 -3.33 -3.24 2.86
N ILE A 181 -2.18 -3.64 3.43
CA ILE A 181 -0.84 -3.43 2.85
C ILE A 181 -0.01 -4.71 2.85
N GLY A 182 0.81 -4.88 1.84
CA GLY A 182 1.64 -6.06 1.64
C GLY A 182 1.18 -6.90 0.44
N PRO A 183 1.65 -8.17 0.30
CA PRO A 183 2.28 -9.00 1.32
C PRO A 183 3.71 -8.61 1.67
N TYR A 184 4.42 -7.93 0.77
CA TYR A 184 5.82 -7.61 0.92
C TYR A 184 6.09 -6.11 1.00
N LEU A 185 7.10 -5.74 1.78
CA LEU A 185 7.93 -4.60 1.50
C LEU A 185 9.02 -5.10 0.54
N VAL A 186 9.02 -4.59 -0.67
CA VAL A 186 9.99 -4.93 -1.72
C VAL A 186 11.02 -3.82 -1.80
N THR A 187 12.29 -4.13 -1.53
CA THR A 187 13.36 -3.13 -1.62
C THR A 187 13.55 -2.67 -3.06
N LYS A 188 13.92 -1.41 -3.26
CA LYS A 188 13.95 -0.78 -4.60
C LYS A 188 14.88 -1.47 -5.60
N ASP A 189 15.92 -2.15 -5.15
CA ASP A 189 16.85 -2.93 -5.98
C ASP A 189 16.20 -4.14 -6.70
N GLU A 190 15.04 -4.61 -6.21
CA GLU A 190 14.26 -5.69 -6.84
C GLU A 190 13.33 -5.19 -7.97
N ILE A 191 13.23 -3.88 -8.18
CA ILE A 191 12.30 -3.27 -9.13
C ILE A 191 13.09 -2.54 -10.20
N ALA A 192 13.05 -3.08 -11.42
CA ALA A 192 13.82 -2.54 -12.54
C ALA A 192 13.33 -1.14 -12.97
N ASP A 193 12.01 -0.94 -13.00
CA ASP A 193 11.37 0.35 -13.35
C ASP A 193 10.07 0.53 -12.60
N ILE A 194 10.08 1.38 -11.59
CA ILE A 194 8.90 1.70 -10.77
C ILE A 194 7.81 2.43 -11.56
N ASN A 195 8.17 3.09 -12.65
CA ASN A 195 7.24 3.83 -13.49
C ASN A 195 6.58 2.97 -14.59
N ASN A 196 6.77 1.64 -14.57
CA ASN A 196 6.18 0.75 -15.57
C ASN A 196 5.77 -0.60 -14.95
N LEU A 197 4.98 -0.59 -13.88
CA LEU A 197 4.45 -1.79 -13.24
C LEU A 197 2.97 -1.98 -13.60
N LYS A 198 2.60 -3.18 -14.02
CA LYS A 198 1.20 -3.56 -14.26
C LYS A 198 0.47 -3.70 -12.92
N MET A 199 -0.76 -3.19 -12.90
CA MET A 199 -1.64 -3.20 -11.73
C MET A 199 -2.99 -3.80 -12.09
N ASN A 200 -3.51 -4.67 -11.24
CA ASN A 200 -4.78 -5.34 -11.48
C ASN A 200 -5.59 -5.47 -10.19
N LEU A 201 -6.93 -5.37 -10.31
CA LEU A 201 -7.84 -5.71 -9.23
C LEU A 201 -9.07 -6.42 -9.78
N ASP A 202 -9.43 -7.54 -9.16
CA ASP A 202 -10.62 -8.32 -9.44
C ASP A 202 -11.57 -8.30 -8.22
N VAL A 203 -12.87 -8.18 -8.48
CA VAL A 203 -13.93 -8.39 -7.47
C VAL A 203 -14.74 -9.58 -7.89
N ASN A 204 -14.88 -10.59 -7.00
CA ASN A 204 -15.57 -11.85 -7.27
C ASN A 204 -15.09 -12.54 -8.55
N GLY A 205 -13.78 -12.48 -8.80
CA GLY A 205 -13.15 -13.06 -9.99
C GLY A 205 -13.35 -12.29 -11.29
N LYS A 206 -14.06 -11.14 -11.26
CA LYS A 206 -14.22 -10.25 -12.41
C LYS A 206 -13.22 -9.13 -12.37
N ARG A 207 -12.46 -8.91 -13.47
CA ARG A 207 -11.53 -7.80 -13.60
C ARG A 207 -12.27 -6.46 -13.54
N MET A 208 -11.88 -5.63 -12.56
CA MET A 208 -12.41 -4.29 -12.35
C MET A 208 -11.40 -3.21 -12.70
N GLN A 209 -10.16 -3.35 -12.22
CA GLN A 209 -9.10 -2.40 -12.56
C GLN A 209 -7.99 -3.08 -13.36
N THR A 210 -7.51 -2.41 -14.39
CA THR A 210 -6.29 -2.73 -15.13
C THR A 210 -5.55 -1.42 -15.35
N GLY A 211 -4.35 -1.30 -14.81
CA GLY A 211 -3.56 -0.07 -14.88
C GLY A 211 -2.07 -0.35 -15.01
N ASN A 212 -1.34 0.73 -15.12
CA ASN A 212 0.12 0.73 -15.14
C ASN A 212 0.63 2.00 -14.46
N THR A 213 1.68 1.91 -13.67
CA THR A 213 2.28 3.08 -13.01
C THR A 213 2.80 4.14 -13.97
N SER A 214 2.97 3.81 -15.26
CA SER A 214 3.36 4.75 -16.31
C SER A 214 2.29 5.81 -16.63
N THR A 215 1.04 5.61 -16.19
CA THR A 215 -0.03 6.60 -16.37
C THR A 215 -0.23 7.51 -15.17
N MET A 216 0.65 7.43 -14.15
CA MET A 216 0.68 8.40 -13.06
C MET A 216 0.92 9.82 -13.58
N ILE A 217 0.13 10.78 -13.11
CA ILE A 217 0.31 12.22 -13.37
C ILE A 217 1.57 12.72 -12.65
N PHE A 218 1.69 12.38 -11.37
CA PHE A 218 2.84 12.66 -10.53
C PHE A 218 3.52 11.35 -10.17
N ASN A 219 4.74 11.13 -10.65
CA ASN A 219 5.51 9.94 -10.34
C ASN A 219 5.99 9.93 -8.88
N VAL A 220 6.61 8.84 -8.45
CA VAL A 220 7.05 8.66 -7.05
C VAL A 220 8.02 9.75 -6.59
N ASP A 221 8.90 10.25 -7.47
CA ASP A 221 9.91 11.25 -7.13
C ASP A 221 9.27 12.63 -6.89
N ILE A 222 8.33 13.00 -7.75
CA ILE A 222 7.51 14.21 -7.60
C ILE A 222 6.72 14.16 -6.29
N ILE A 223 6.04 13.04 -6.00
CA ILE A 223 5.24 12.87 -4.80
C ILE A 223 6.08 13.06 -3.53
N VAL A 224 7.20 12.35 -3.41
CA VAL A 224 8.04 12.41 -2.21
C VAL A 224 8.64 13.80 -2.04
N SER A 225 9.16 14.41 -3.11
CA SER A 225 9.66 15.78 -3.08
C SER A 225 8.57 16.78 -2.67
N TYR A 226 7.38 16.68 -3.28
CA TYR A 226 6.25 17.55 -3.01
C TYR A 226 5.82 17.49 -1.54
N LEU A 227 5.58 16.29 -1.01
CA LEU A 227 5.18 16.09 0.39
C LEU A 227 6.22 16.61 1.37
N SER A 228 7.51 16.46 1.06
CA SER A 228 8.61 16.92 1.92
C SER A 228 8.65 18.43 2.13
N LYS A 229 7.92 19.21 1.33
CA LYS A 229 7.80 20.67 1.47
C LYS A 229 6.85 21.08 2.59
N PHE A 230 5.85 20.25 2.86
CA PHE A 230 4.77 20.57 3.83
C PHE A 230 4.95 19.87 5.16
N MET A 231 5.60 18.70 5.17
CA MET A 231 5.83 17.92 6.37
C MET A 231 7.13 17.14 6.27
N SER A 232 7.80 16.91 7.38
CA SER A 232 8.88 15.92 7.41
C SER A 232 8.29 14.53 7.37
N LEU A 233 8.76 13.71 6.41
CA LEU A 233 8.48 12.28 6.38
C LEU A 233 9.54 11.56 7.20
N GLN A 234 9.16 10.47 7.87
CA GLN A 234 10.05 9.70 8.73
C GLN A 234 10.26 8.30 8.17
N ALA A 235 11.33 7.64 8.59
CA ALA A 235 11.51 6.22 8.28
C ALA A 235 10.26 5.42 8.66
N GLY A 236 9.80 4.55 7.76
CA GLY A 236 8.60 3.75 7.96
C GLY A 236 7.28 4.45 7.61
N ASP A 237 7.25 5.75 7.31
CA ASP A 237 6.04 6.40 6.79
C ASP A 237 5.64 5.76 5.45
N ILE A 238 4.33 5.65 5.24
CA ILE A 238 3.73 5.07 4.03
C ILE A 238 3.10 6.18 3.21
N ILE A 239 3.32 6.15 1.89
CA ILE A 239 2.62 7.02 0.94
C ILE A 239 1.96 6.12 -0.09
N THR A 240 0.64 6.25 -0.27
CA THR A 240 -0.08 5.58 -1.35
C THR A 240 -0.34 6.57 -2.49
N THR A 241 -0.26 6.10 -3.75
CA THR A 241 0.04 6.98 -4.90
C THR A 241 -1.14 7.24 -5.82
N GLY A 242 -2.34 6.86 -5.41
CA GLY A 242 -3.53 6.92 -6.26
C GLY A 242 -3.77 5.63 -7.02
N THR A 243 -4.96 5.53 -7.60
CA THR A 243 -5.49 4.32 -8.23
C THR A 243 -5.77 4.53 -9.72
N PRO A 244 -5.59 3.49 -10.58
CA PRO A 244 -5.98 3.53 -11.98
C PRO A 244 -7.51 3.43 -12.16
N PRO A 245 -8.07 3.58 -13.40
CA PRO A 245 -9.50 3.44 -13.68
C PRO A 245 -10.10 2.10 -13.25
N GLY A 246 -11.42 2.07 -13.08
CA GLY A 246 -12.20 0.87 -12.78
C GLY A 246 -12.63 0.77 -11.33
N VAL A 247 -12.63 1.89 -10.59
CA VAL A 247 -13.25 1.97 -9.27
C VAL A 247 -14.77 1.90 -9.38
N GLY A 248 -15.43 1.36 -8.37
CA GLY A 248 -16.87 1.15 -8.38
C GLY A 248 -17.69 2.43 -8.55
N MET A 249 -17.22 3.52 -7.97
CA MET A 249 -17.83 4.86 -8.12
C MET A 249 -17.79 5.36 -9.58
N GLY A 250 -16.75 5.05 -10.34
CA GLY A 250 -16.62 5.45 -11.76
C GLY A 250 -17.49 4.64 -12.72
N MET A 251 -18.02 3.51 -12.30
CA MET A 251 -18.82 2.63 -13.17
C MET A 251 -20.21 3.18 -13.48
N LYS A 252 -20.76 2.74 -14.59
CA LYS A 252 -22.14 3.06 -15.02
C LYS A 252 -22.93 1.78 -15.30
N PRO A 253 -23.87 1.35 -14.44
CA PRO A 253 -24.19 1.93 -13.12
C PRO A 253 -23.07 1.73 -12.11
N GLN A 254 -23.01 2.58 -11.08
CA GLN A 254 -22.05 2.45 -9.97
C GLN A 254 -22.18 1.09 -9.28
N GLN A 255 -21.05 0.54 -8.87
CA GLN A 255 -20.98 -0.75 -8.16
C GLN A 255 -20.17 -0.58 -6.86
N PHE A 256 -20.67 -1.14 -5.78
CA PHE A 256 -20.03 -1.07 -4.47
C PHE A 256 -19.96 -2.43 -3.81
N LEU A 257 -18.96 -2.63 -2.97
CA LEU A 257 -18.73 -3.86 -2.23
C LEU A 257 -19.87 -4.16 -1.25
N LYS A 258 -20.13 -5.44 -1.07
CA LYS A 258 -21.10 -5.99 -0.12
C LYS A 258 -20.45 -7.08 0.72
N ALA A 259 -21.00 -7.36 1.89
CA ALA A 259 -20.58 -8.49 2.70
C ALA A 259 -20.67 -9.79 1.88
N GLY A 260 -19.59 -10.56 1.91
CA GLY A 260 -19.40 -11.77 1.11
C GLY A 260 -18.59 -11.58 -0.16
N ASP A 261 -18.42 -10.36 -0.66
CA ASP A 261 -17.56 -10.09 -1.80
C ASP A 261 -16.09 -10.41 -1.50
N THR A 262 -15.35 -10.79 -2.53
CA THR A 262 -13.91 -11.06 -2.47
C THR A 262 -13.16 -10.11 -3.39
N MET A 263 -12.00 -9.66 -2.95
CA MET A 263 -11.09 -8.84 -3.76
C MET A 263 -9.78 -9.58 -3.95
N LYS A 264 -9.28 -9.60 -5.18
CA LYS A 264 -7.93 -10.03 -5.51
C LYS A 264 -7.23 -8.90 -6.25
N LEU A 265 -6.10 -8.44 -5.72
CA LEU A 265 -5.34 -7.38 -6.38
C LEU A 265 -3.85 -7.71 -6.43
N SER A 266 -3.16 -7.16 -7.41
CA SER A 266 -1.74 -7.39 -7.62
C SER A 266 -1.07 -6.21 -8.30
N ILE A 267 0.20 -6.00 -7.97
CA ILE A 267 1.13 -5.17 -8.73
C ILE A 267 2.34 -6.02 -9.09
N GLU A 268 2.82 -5.86 -10.31
CA GLU A 268 3.97 -6.60 -10.81
C GLU A 268 5.16 -6.48 -9.85
N ASN A 269 5.76 -7.61 -9.49
CA ASN A 269 6.85 -7.77 -8.51
C ASN A 269 6.51 -7.50 -7.04
N LEU A 270 5.35 -6.91 -6.71
CA LEU A 270 4.97 -6.58 -5.32
C LEU A 270 4.10 -7.65 -4.64
N GLY A 271 3.66 -8.66 -5.38
CA GLY A 271 2.83 -9.75 -4.87
C GLY A 271 1.34 -9.53 -5.07
N GLU A 272 0.53 -10.28 -4.32
CA GLU A 272 -0.93 -10.29 -4.42
C GLU A 272 -1.58 -10.12 -3.04
N GLN A 273 -2.76 -9.53 -3.00
CA GLN A 273 -3.66 -9.50 -1.85
C GLN A 273 -4.95 -10.25 -2.19
N ASN A 274 -5.49 -10.97 -1.21
CA ASN A 274 -6.77 -11.68 -1.33
C ASN A 274 -7.56 -11.44 -0.05
N SER A 275 -8.53 -10.54 -0.08
CA SER A 275 -9.35 -10.18 1.08
C SER A 275 -10.83 -10.44 0.81
N LYS A 276 -11.57 -10.64 1.91
CA LYS A 276 -13.02 -10.81 1.88
C LYS A 276 -13.68 -9.64 2.62
N VAL A 277 -14.82 -9.20 2.10
CA VAL A 277 -15.65 -8.20 2.77
C VAL A 277 -16.59 -8.90 3.75
N VAL A 278 -16.56 -8.48 5.01
CA VAL A 278 -17.39 -9.04 6.08
C VAL A 278 -18.27 -7.95 6.69
N ALA A 279 -19.44 -8.31 7.17
CA ALA A 279 -20.27 -7.40 7.96
C ALA A 279 -19.68 -7.28 9.37
N LEU A 280 -19.71 -6.06 9.92
CA LEU A 280 -19.31 -5.78 11.30
C LEU A 280 -20.46 -6.13 12.22
#